data_865fc4aaa61d3853f6d97f051d417504
#
_entry.id   865fc4aaa61d3853f6d97f051d417504
#
_cell.length_a   1.000
_cell.length_b   1.000
_cell.length_c   1.000
_cell.angle_alpha   90.00
_cell.angle_beta   90.00
_cell.angle_gamma   90.00
#
_symmetry.space_group_name_H-M   'P 1'
#
loop_
_entity.id
_entity.type
_entity.pdbx_description
1 polymer ?
#
loop_
_entity_poly.entity_id
_entity_poly.type
_entity_poly.pdbx_seq_one_letter_code
_entity_poly.pdbx_strand_id
1 'polypeptide(L)'
;MNDKHSLHVIEQVPVDYYQKGIERNIFQRMWHNNKLKVVLRFIPGFPKKILDVGCASGWFISKISKKFPKAKCYGIDIYDKGIKYAKKIYPKIEFKVADAHKIPYKKNTFDLVICTEVLEHLDNPKSAILEIKRVLKKGGVAVIELDSGNLLFSIVWYLWRKFWGKVWNHSHLHSFNVAKLEQMILSCGLKILKRQGFNLGMAMIFLLRK
;
A
#
# COMPACT_ATOMS: atom_id res chain seq x y z
N MET A 1 -6.29 19.17 1.85
CA MET A 1 -5.17 19.52 0.94
C MET A 1 -5.15 18.37 -0.05
N ASN A 2 -5.30 18.61 -1.35
CA ASN A 2 -5.17 17.53 -2.33
C ASN A 2 -3.68 17.31 -2.52
N ASP A 3 -3.23 16.07 -2.39
CA ASP A 3 -1.86 15.66 -2.71
C ASP A 3 -1.63 15.78 -4.23
N LYS A 4 -1.37 17.02 -4.67
CA LYS A 4 -1.22 17.35 -6.10
C LYS A 4 0.00 16.69 -6.72
N HIS A 5 1.06 16.48 -5.91
CA HIS A 5 2.30 15.89 -6.40
C HIS A 5 2.12 14.40 -6.71
N SER A 6 1.61 13.62 -5.76
CA SER A 6 1.32 12.20 -5.96
C SER A 6 0.33 11.97 -7.09
N LEU A 7 -0.70 12.83 -7.19
CA LEU A 7 -1.67 12.77 -8.28
C LEU A 7 -1.00 12.97 -9.64
N HIS A 8 -0.13 13.99 -9.78
CA HIS A 8 0.56 14.27 -11.04
C HIS A 8 1.43 13.09 -11.50
N VAL A 9 2.14 12.43 -10.59
CA VAL A 9 2.96 11.26 -10.92
C VAL A 9 2.07 10.07 -11.32
N ILE A 10 1.06 9.74 -10.50
CA ILE A 10 0.24 8.53 -10.71
C ILE A 10 -0.63 8.63 -11.98
N GLU A 11 -1.03 9.82 -12.40
CA GLU A 11 -1.79 10.03 -13.65
C GLU A 11 -1.01 9.66 -14.91
N GLN A 12 0.31 9.64 -14.85
CA GLN A 12 1.19 9.21 -15.94
C GLN A 12 1.34 7.68 -16.02
N VAL A 13 0.96 6.97 -14.95
CA VAL A 13 1.11 5.52 -14.87
C VAL A 13 -0.02 4.83 -15.65
N PRO A 14 0.28 3.92 -16.60
CA PRO A 14 -0.75 3.15 -17.27
C PRO A 14 -1.60 2.35 -16.27
N VAL A 15 -2.92 2.29 -16.49
CA VAL A 15 -3.85 1.61 -15.57
C VAL A 15 -3.55 0.12 -15.39
N ASP A 16 -2.92 -0.51 -16.36
CA ASP A 16 -2.53 -1.92 -16.35
C ASP A 16 -1.02 -2.13 -16.06
N TYR A 17 -0.34 -1.09 -15.55
CA TYR A 17 1.11 -1.11 -15.30
C TYR A 17 1.55 -2.31 -14.46
N TYR A 18 0.87 -2.56 -13.35
CA TYR A 18 1.22 -3.68 -12.47
C TYR A 18 0.95 -5.04 -13.12
N GLN A 19 -0.19 -5.20 -13.80
CA GLN A 19 -0.55 -6.44 -14.49
C GLN A 19 0.45 -6.77 -15.58
N LYS A 20 0.67 -5.81 -16.50
CA LYS A 20 1.63 -5.98 -17.61
C LYS A 20 3.07 -6.09 -17.11
N GLY A 21 3.45 -5.33 -16.10
CA GLY A 21 4.78 -5.38 -15.53
C GLY A 21 5.09 -6.75 -14.91
N ILE A 22 4.16 -7.31 -14.13
CA ILE A 22 4.30 -8.64 -13.54
C ILE A 22 4.34 -9.74 -14.62
N GLU A 23 3.59 -9.59 -15.72
CA GLU A 23 3.60 -10.55 -16.82
C GLU A 23 4.90 -10.51 -17.63
N ARG A 24 5.43 -9.32 -17.93
CA ARG A 24 6.50 -9.11 -18.89
C ARG A 24 7.89 -8.96 -18.29
N ASN A 25 7.99 -8.57 -17.01
CA ASN A 25 9.26 -8.30 -16.35
C ASN A 25 9.47 -9.24 -15.16
N ILE A 26 10.53 -10.07 -15.22
CA ILE A 26 10.85 -11.05 -14.19
C ILE A 26 11.12 -10.39 -12.81
N PHE A 27 11.79 -9.24 -12.78
CA PHE A 27 12.12 -8.53 -11.54
C PHE A 27 10.86 -7.96 -10.87
N GLN A 28 9.95 -7.33 -11.64
CA GLN A 28 8.66 -6.88 -11.13
C GLN A 28 7.83 -8.05 -10.61
N ARG A 29 7.79 -9.15 -11.35
CA ARG A 29 7.08 -10.37 -10.93
C ARG A 29 7.63 -10.91 -9.62
N MET A 30 8.96 -11.02 -9.48
CA MET A 30 9.59 -11.47 -8.24
C MET A 30 9.30 -10.52 -7.08
N TRP A 31 9.45 -9.21 -7.28
CA TRP A 31 9.19 -8.20 -6.27
C TRP A 31 7.75 -8.27 -5.74
N HIS A 32 6.77 -8.16 -6.64
CA HIS A 32 5.36 -8.14 -6.25
C HIS A 32 4.85 -9.47 -5.70
N ASN A 33 5.31 -10.60 -6.24
CA ASN A 33 4.93 -11.91 -5.71
C ASN A 33 5.55 -12.16 -4.32
N ASN A 34 6.79 -11.74 -4.09
CA ASN A 34 7.41 -11.86 -2.76
C ASN A 34 6.71 -10.93 -1.77
N LYS A 35 6.45 -9.67 -2.14
CA LYS A 35 5.64 -8.74 -1.35
C LYS A 35 4.30 -9.37 -0.95
N LEU A 36 3.54 -9.91 -1.91
CA LEU A 36 2.27 -10.58 -1.64
C LEU A 36 2.41 -11.73 -0.65
N LYS A 37 3.41 -12.60 -0.82
CA LYS A 37 3.69 -13.72 0.11
C LYS A 37 3.97 -13.21 1.52
N VAL A 38 4.78 -12.17 1.65
CA VAL A 38 5.13 -11.60 2.97
C VAL A 38 3.92 -10.95 3.61
N VAL A 39 3.16 -10.14 2.89
CA VAL A 39 1.93 -9.51 3.41
C VAL A 39 0.93 -10.57 3.87
N LEU A 40 0.70 -11.63 3.10
CA LEU A 40 -0.21 -12.72 3.49
C LEU A 40 0.21 -13.42 4.80
N ARG A 41 1.51 -13.54 5.08
CA ARG A 41 2.03 -14.11 6.35
C ARG A 41 1.85 -13.16 7.54
N PHE A 42 1.70 -11.86 7.26
CA PHE A 42 1.47 -10.83 8.27
C PHE A 42 0.00 -10.64 8.62
N ILE A 43 -0.93 -11.16 7.82
CA ILE A 43 -2.37 -11.07 8.09
C ILE A 43 -2.75 -12.16 9.11
N PRO A 44 -3.16 -11.80 10.34
CA PRO A 44 -3.58 -12.78 11.33
C PRO A 44 -5.04 -13.21 11.09
N GLY A 45 -5.32 -14.47 11.31
CA GLY A 45 -6.68 -15.03 11.33
C GLY A 45 -7.46 -14.85 10.03
N PHE A 46 -8.76 -14.59 10.15
CA PHE A 46 -9.70 -14.48 9.03
C PHE A 46 -10.48 -13.17 9.11
N PRO A 47 -9.91 -12.05 8.60
CA PRO A 47 -10.58 -10.76 8.62
C PRO A 47 -11.86 -10.81 7.76
N LYS A 48 -12.95 -10.17 8.25
CA LYS A 48 -14.25 -10.12 7.55
C LYS A 48 -14.36 -8.92 6.62
N LYS A 49 -13.71 -7.80 6.95
CA LYS A 49 -13.67 -6.57 6.14
C LYS A 49 -12.23 -6.11 5.99
N ILE A 50 -11.76 -6.03 4.75
CA ILE A 50 -10.38 -5.68 4.39
C ILE A 50 -10.42 -4.42 3.54
N LEU A 51 -9.63 -3.41 3.90
CA LEU A 51 -9.40 -2.21 3.10
C LEU A 51 -7.96 -2.20 2.59
N ASP A 52 -7.79 -1.89 1.32
CA ASP A 52 -6.50 -1.57 0.69
C ASP A 52 -6.46 -0.07 0.41
N VAL A 53 -5.52 0.63 1.06
CA VAL A 53 -5.29 2.07 0.92
C VAL A 53 -4.15 2.26 -0.07
N GLY A 54 -4.40 3.00 -1.16
CA GLY A 54 -3.47 3.10 -2.29
C GLY A 54 -3.53 1.86 -3.19
N CYS A 55 -4.75 1.39 -3.48
CA CYS A 55 -4.96 0.14 -4.20
C CYS A 55 -4.64 0.20 -5.70
N ALA A 56 -4.30 1.37 -6.25
CA ALA A 56 -4.07 1.61 -7.67
C ALA A 56 -5.18 1.00 -8.55
N SER A 57 -4.82 0.11 -9.47
CA SER A 57 -5.75 -0.61 -10.34
C SER A 57 -6.28 -1.94 -9.74
N GLY A 58 -6.15 -2.14 -8.44
CA GLY A 58 -6.80 -3.23 -7.70
C GLY A 58 -6.14 -4.60 -7.79
N TRP A 59 -4.98 -4.73 -8.44
CA TRP A 59 -4.32 -6.04 -8.60
C TRP A 59 -4.01 -6.69 -7.23
N PHE A 60 -3.43 -5.93 -6.30
CA PHE A 60 -2.99 -6.45 -5.02
C PHE A 60 -4.17 -6.93 -4.16
N ILE A 61 -5.17 -6.08 -3.95
CA ILE A 61 -6.38 -6.46 -3.19
C ILE A 61 -7.14 -7.61 -3.86
N SER A 62 -7.08 -7.77 -5.19
CA SER A 62 -7.70 -8.91 -5.88
C SER A 62 -7.04 -10.24 -5.51
N LYS A 63 -5.72 -10.26 -5.27
CA LYS A 63 -5.01 -11.44 -4.78
C LYS A 63 -5.33 -11.74 -3.32
N ILE A 64 -5.46 -10.70 -2.49
CA ILE A 64 -5.90 -10.82 -1.10
C ILE A 64 -7.32 -11.39 -1.03
N SER A 65 -8.26 -10.88 -1.85
CA SER A 65 -9.64 -11.35 -1.86
C SER A 65 -9.78 -12.84 -2.23
N LYS A 66 -8.93 -13.34 -3.12
CA LYS A 66 -8.87 -14.77 -3.45
C LYS A 66 -8.41 -15.64 -2.27
N LYS A 67 -7.51 -15.10 -1.42
CA LYS A 67 -7.05 -15.81 -0.21
C LYS A 67 -8.08 -15.79 0.91
N PHE A 68 -8.91 -14.75 0.96
CA PHE A 68 -9.96 -14.56 1.96
C PHE A 68 -11.35 -14.47 1.31
N PRO A 69 -11.89 -15.55 0.71
CA PRO A 69 -13.10 -15.52 -0.12
C PRO A 69 -14.37 -15.15 0.66
N LYS A 70 -14.35 -15.26 2.00
CA LYS A 70 -15.46 -14.86 2.88
C LYS A 70 -15.36 -13.39 3.32
N ALA A 71 -14.25 -12.70 3.03
CA ALA A 71 -14.06 -11.30 3.38
C ALA A 71 -14.70 -10.38 2.34
N LYS A 72 -15.29 -9.28 2.82
CA LYS A 72 -15.65 -8.15 1.96
C LYS A 72 -14.41 -7.28 1.79
N CYS A 73 -13.96 -7.12 0.55
CA CYS A 73 -12.76 -6.37 0.20
C CYS A 73 -13.12 -5.00 -0.39
N TYR A 74 -12.33 -4.02 -0.01
CA TYR A 74 -12.50 -2.61 -0.38
C TYR A 74 -11.14 -2.07 -0.84
N GLY A 75 -11.15 -1.17 -1.83
CA GLY A 75 -9.95 -0.46 -2.26
C GLY A 75 -10.21 1.03 -2.40
N ILE A 76 -9.27 1.85 -1.99
CA ILE A 76 -9.27 3.29 -2.23
C ILE A 76 -7.96 3.74 -2.85
N ASP A 77 -8.07 4.68 -3.77
CA ASP A 77 -6.92 5.35 -4.39
C ASP A 77 -7.34 6.73 -4.89
N ILE A 78 -6.40 7.67 -4.97
CA ILE A 78 -6.63 8.98 -5.57
C ILE A 78 -6.68 8.89 -7.11
N TYR A 79 -6.14 7.82 -7.70
CA TYR A 79 -6.04 7.57 -9.14
C TYR A 79 -7.37 7.12 -9.75
N ASP A 80 -8.19 8.11 -10.20
CA ASP A 80 -9.53 7.87 -10.76
C ASP A 80 -9.54 6.86 -11.93
N LYS A 81 -8.59 6.97 -12.87
CA LYS A 81 -8.48 6.04 -14.02
C LYS A 81 -8.21 4.61 -13.55
N GLY A 82 -7.32 4.44 -12.54
CA GLY A 82 -7.05 3.15 -11.91
C GLY A 82 -8.27 2.56 -11.23
N ILE A 83 -9.03 3.37 -10.48
CA ILE A 83 -10.26 2.94 -9.82
C ILE A 83 -11.35 2.54 -10.85
N LYS A 84 -11.52 3.30 -11.92
CA LYS A 84 -12.45 2.92 -13.01
C LYS A 84 -12.08 1.57 -13.64
N TYR A 85 -10.80 1.36 -13.90
CA TYR A 85 -10.29 0.10 -14.41
C TYR A 85 -10.51 -1.05 -13.40
N ALA A 86 -10.17 -0.83 -12.12
CA ALA A 86 -10.34 -1.82 -11.05
C ALA A 86 -11.79 -2.29 -10.91
N LYS A 87 -12.76 -1.36 -10.94
CA LYS A 87 -14.20 -1.68 -10.90
C LYS A 87 -14.63 -2.60 -12.04
N LYS A 88 -14.10 -2.37 -13.25
CA LYS A 88 -14.39 -3.18 -14.42
C LYS A 88 -13.82 -4.60 -14.31
N ILE A 89 -12.59 -4.73 -13.83
CA ILE A 89 -11.86 -6.01 -13.80
C ILE A 89 -12.21 -6.85 -12.56
N TYR A 90 -12.53 -6.20 -11.43
CA TYR A 90 -12.77 -6.86 -10.15
C TYR A 90 -14.13 -6.47 -9.54
N PRO A 91 -15.26 -6.81 -10.19
CA PRO A 91 -16.60 -6.32 -9.81
C PRO A 91 -17.08 -6.78 -8.43
N LYS A 92 -16.44 -7.78 -7.82
CA LYS A 92 -16.73 -8.26 -6.46
C LYS A 92 -16.08 -7.43 -5.34
N ILE A 93 -15.20 -6.47 -5.68
CA ILE A 93 -14.49 -5.62 -4.74
C ILE A 93 -15.07 -4.21 -4.84
N GLU A 94 -15.32 -3.57 -3.71
CA GLU A 94 -15.81 -2.19 -3.67
C GLU A 94 -14.64 -1.21 -3.80
N PHE A 95 -14.62 -0.40 -4.86
CA PHE A 95 -13.57 0.60 -5.09
C PHE A 95 -14.12 2.02 -5.03
N LYS A 96 -13.37 2.94 -4.41
CA LYS A 96 -13.69 4.37 -4.36
C LYS A 96 -12.46 5.21 -4.68
N VAL A 97 -12.67 6.30 -5.41
CA VAL A 97 -11.67 7.37 -5.51
C VAL A 97 -11.65 8.11 -4.17
N ALA A 98 -10.52 8.13 -3.50
CA ALA A 98 -10.37 8.80 -2.21
C ALA A 98 -8.91 9.06 -1.87
N ASP A 99 -8.71 10.14 -1.09
CA ASP A 99 -7.43 10.51 -0.51
C ASP A 99 -7.19 9.70 0.79
N ALA A 100 -5.98 9.18 0.95
CA ALA A 100 -5.56 8.46 2.16
C ALA A 100 -5.62 9.33 3.43
N HIS A 101 -5.54 10.66 3.28
CA HIS A 101 -5.70 11.61 4.38
C HIS A 101 -7.15 11.81 4.83
N LYS A 102 -8.14 11.30 4.06
CA LYS A 102 -9.56 11.39 4.37
C LYS A 102 -10.29 10.14 3.86
N ILE A 103 -10.12 9.03 4.55
CA ILE A 103 -10.69 7.74 4.16
C ILE A 103 -12.23 7.78 4.28
N PRO A 104 -13.02 7.52 3.19
CA PRO A 104 -14.46 7.76 3.12
C PRO A 104 -15.27 6.62 3.77
N TYR A 105 -14.84 6.16 4.95
CA TYR A 105 -15.51 5.14 5.75
C TYR A 105 -15.63 5.57 7.20
N LYS A 106 -16.64 5.06 7.90
CA LYS A 106 -16.86 5.33 9.32
C LYS A 106 -15.73 4.75 10.17
N LYS A 107 -15.53 5.34 11.37
CA LYS A 107 -14.65 4.75 12.40
C LYS A 107 -15.03 3.30 12.70
N ASN A 108 -14.06 2.47 13.06
CA ASN A 108 -14.27 1.08 13.49
C ASN A 108 -15.00 0.20 12.45
N THR A 109 -14.64 0.33 11.18
CA THR A 109 -15.28 -0.40 10.07
C THR A 109 -14.54 -1.68 9.69
N PHE A 110 -13.20 -1.65 9.67
CA PHE A 110 -12.37 -2.70 9.09
C PHE A 110 -11.68 -3.56 10.14
N ASP A 111 -11.59 -4.85 9.88
CA ASP A 111 -10.80 -5.79 10.68
C ASP A 111 -9.32 -5.71 10.30
N LEU A 112 -9.05 -5.46 9.01
CA LEU A 112 -7.72 -5.32 8.42
C LEU A 112 -7.67 -4.11 7.49
N VAL A 113 -6.62 -3.31 7.61
CA VAL A 113 -6.24 -2.30 6.62
C VAL A 113 -4.85 -2.65 6.09
N ILE A 114 -4.67 -2.64 4.77
CA ILE A 114 -3.40 -2.84 4.09
C ILE A 114 -3.02 -1.50 3.46
N CYS A 115 -1.76 -1.11 3.55
CA CYS A 115 -1.22 0.10 2.94
C CYS A 115 0.22 -0.22 2.50
N THR A 116 0.43 -0.42 1.20
CA THR A 116 1.72 -0.84 0.64
C THR A 116 2.21 0.13 -0.42
N GLU A 117 3.45 0.61 -0.29
CA GLU A 117 4.06 1.58 -1.21
C GLU A 117 3.18 2.83 -1.39
N VAL A 118 2.76 3.47 -0.28
CA VAL A 118 1.90 4.66 -0.29
C VAL A 118 2.47 5.79 0.56
N LEU A 119 2.90 5.50 1.80
CA LEU A 119 3.27 6.53 2.77
C LEU A 119 4.43 7.41 2.29
N GLU A 120 5.35 6.86 1.51
CA GLU A 120 6.49 7.55 0.91
C GLU A 120 6.10 8.59 -0.14
N HIS A 121 4.88 8.48 -0.66
CA HIS A 121 4.34 9.38 -1.68
C HIS A 121 3.44 10.48 -1.12
N LEU A 122 3.08 10.43 0.17
CA LEU A 122 2.12 11.35 0.78
C LEU A 122 2.79 12.60 1.36
N ASP A 123 2.17 13.76 1.20
CA ASP A 123 2.63 15.01 1.85
C ASP A 123 2.64 14.90 3.38
N ASN A 124 1.64 14.21 3.96
CA ASN A 124 1.51 14.03 5.40
C ASN A 124 1.20 12.57 5.77
N PRO A 125 2.20 11.68 5.78
CA PRO A 125 2.01 10.26 6.07
C PRO A 125 1.43 10.01 7.47
N LYS A 126 1.70 10.89 8.45
CA LYS A 126 1.12 10.79 9.80
C LYS A 126 -0.41 10.91 9.77
N SER A 127 -0.94 11.82 8.98
CA SER A 127 -2.40 11.97 8.81
C SER A 127 -3.05 10.71 8.23
N ALA A 128 -2.42 10.09 7.23
CA ALA A 128 -2.90 8.83 6.67
C ALA A 128 -2.87 7.68 7.70
N ILE A 129 -1.82 7.58 8.53
CA ILE A 129 -1.74 6.59 9.61
C ILE A 129 -2.87 6.81 10.64
N LEU A 130 -3.20 8.06 10.98
CA LEU A 130 -4.32 8.38 11.88
C LEU A 130 -5.67 7.97 11.27
N GLU A 131 -5.88 8.18 9.97
CA GLU A 131 -7.08 7.75 9.28
C GLU A 131 -7.17 6.20 9.19
N ILE A 132 -6.06 5.51 8.92
CA ILE A 132 -5.99 4.05 9.00
C ILE A 132 -6.42 3.58 10.41
N LYS A 133 -5.85 4.19 11.47
CA LYS A 133 -6.25 3.88 12.84
C LYS A 133 -7.73 4.17 13.09
N ARG A 134 -8.26 5.28 12.58
CA ARG A 134 -9.66 5.68 12.79
C ARG A 134 -10.61 4.62 12.23
N VAL A 135 -10.36 4.15 11.00
CA VAL A 135 -11.26 3.21 10.31
C VAL A 135 -11.09 1.76 10.79
N LEU A 136 -9.96 1.41 11.42
CA LEU A 136 -9.79 0.11 12.07
C LEU A 136 -10.73 -0.04 13.26
N LYS A 137 -11.30 -1.23 13.43
CA LYS A 137 -12.01 -1.65 14.64
C LYS A 137 -11.07 -1.68 15.85
N LYS A 138 -11.61 -1.64 17.06
CA LYS A 138 -10.85 -1.96 18.27
C LYS A 138 -10.29 -3.38 18.13
N GLY A 139 -8.98 -3.56 18.36
CA GLY A 139 -8.27 -4.83 18.13
C GLY A 139 -8.03 -5.19 16.67
N GLY A 140 -8.52 -4.41 15.71
CA GLY A 140 -8.21 -4.55 14.29
C GLY A 140 -6.74 -4.26 14.00
N VAL A 141 -6.24 -4.76 12.88
CA VAL A 141 -4.82 -4.68 12.53
C VAL A 141 -4.59 -3.94 11.21
N ALA A 142 -3.45 -3.28 11.11
CA ALA A 142 -2.95 -2.77 9.83
C ALA A 142 -1.67 -3.51 9.42
N VAL A 143 -1.53 -3.74 8.12
CA VAL A 143 -0.27 -4.14 7.50
C VAL A 143 0.21 -2.96 6.67
N ILE A 144 1.32 -2.36 7.10
CA ILE A 144 1.98 -1.26 6.37
C ILE A 144 3.29 -1.79 5.81
N GLU A 145 3.52 -1.53 4.53
CA GLU A 145 4.75 -1.91 3.85
C GLU A 145 5.22 -0.75 2.98
N LEU A 146 6.52 -0.54 2.96
CA LEU A 146 7.18 0.48 2.16
C LEU A 146 8.66 0.11 1.95
N ASP A 147 9.34 0.84 1.09
CA ASP A 147 10.78 0.68 0.94
C ASP A 147 11.56 1.09 2.20
N SER A 148 12.74 0.50 2.39
CA SER A 148 13.54 0.73 3.58
C SER A 148 14.44 1.97 3.48
N GLY A 149 14.55 2.58 2.29
CA GLY A 149 15.46 3.68 2.01
C GLY A 149 16.95 3.34 2.23
N ASN A 150 17.33 2.06 2.35
CA ASN A 150 18.71 1.66 2.54
C ASN A 150 19.56 1.86 1.26
N LEU A 151 20.88 1.79 1.40
CA LEU A 151 21.79 2.02 0.27
C LEU A 151 21.54 1.06 -0.91
N LEU A 152 21.28 -0.22 -0.63
CA LEU A 152 20.99 -1.22 -1.67
C LEU A 152 19.71 -0.85 -2.42
N PHE A 153 18.64 -0.49 -1.72
CA PHE A 153 17.41 0.01 -2.34
C PHE A 153 17.69 1.23 -3.21
N SER A 154 18.44 2.20 -2.71
CA SER A 154 18.75 3.44 -3.43
C SER A 154 19.48 3.17 -4.75
N ILE A 155 20.45 2.24 -4.76
CA ILE A 155 21.17 1.82 -5.96
C ILE A 155 20.23 1.11 -6.95
N VAL A 156 19.49 0.11 -6.47
CA VAL A 156 18.55 -0.67 -7.30
C VAL A 156 17.47 0.23 -7.87
N TRP A 157 16.89 1.13 -7.05
CA TRP A 157 15.89 2.08 -7.48
C TRP A 157 16.40 3.09 -8.52
N TYR A 158 17.64 3.60 -8.35
CA TYR A 158 18.27 4.46 -9.34
C TYR A 158 18.41 3.76 -10.68
N LEU A 159 18.94 2.53 -10.71
CA LEU A 159 19.10 1.73 -11.93
C LEU A 159 17.74 1.39 -12.56
N TRP A 160 16.77 1.00 -11.72
CA TRP A 160 15.41 0.71 -12.17
C TRP A 160 14.77 1.92 -12.89
N ARG A 161 14.80 3.10 -12.28
CA ARG A 161 14.25 4.32 -12.89
C ARG A 161 14.94 4.70 -14.18
N LYS A 162 16.25 4.48 -14.26
CA LYS A 162 17.03 4.79 -15.47
C LYS A 162 16.60 3.95 -16.67
N PHE A 163 16.29 2.67 -16.49
CA PHE A 163 16.08 1.72 -17.58
C PHE A 163 14.60 1.34 -17.79
N TRP A 164 13.80 1.20 -16.76
CA TRP A 164 12.43 0.66 -16.85
C TRP A 164 11.35 1.50 -16.17
N GLY A 165 11.68 2.23 -15.13
CA GLY A 165 10.75 2.91 -14.24
C GLY A 165 10.75 4.44 -14.38
N LYS A 166 11.01 4.99 -15.56
CA LYS A 166 11.08 6.46 -15.76
C LYS A 166 9.82 7.21 -15.28
N VAL A 167 8.66 6.57 -15.37
CA VAL A 167 7.38 7.12 -14.92
C VAL A 167 7.35 7.42 -13.41
N TRP A 168 8.23 6.78 -12.63
CA TRP A 168 8.34 6.95 -11.18
C TRP A 168 9.41 7.97 -10.75
N ASN A 169 9.95 8.74 -11.70
CA ASN A 169 10.87 9.82 -11.35
C ASN A 169 10.14 10.83 -10.45
N HIS A 170 10.82 11.21 -9.35
CA HIS A 170 10.29 12.16 -8.35
C HIS A 170 9.02 11.70 -7.60
N SER A 171 8.68 10.40 -7.63
CA SER A 171 7.49 9.89 -6.94
C SER A 171 7.64 9.82 -5.42
N HIS A 172 8.84 9.60 -4.90
CA HIS A 172 9.09 9.50 -3.46
C HIS A 172 9.35 10.89 -2.87
N LEU A 173 8.44 11.36 -2.03
CA LEU A 173 8.59 12.58 -1.24
C LEU A 173 9.39 12.32 0.04
N HIS A 174 9.32 11.11 0.54
CA HIS A 174 10.01 10.70 1.77
C HIS A 174 10.85 9.45 1.54
N SER A 175 12.07 9.46 2.09
CA SER A 175 12.84 8.25 2.33
C SER A 175 12.78 7.97 3.84
N PHE A 176 12.08 6.90 4.21
CA PHE A 176 11.89 6.57 5.61
C PHE A 176 13.09 5.81 6.17
N ASN A 177 13.69 6.37 7.24
CA ASN A 177 14.45 5.57 8.17
C ASN A 177 13.46 4.77 9.04
N VAL A 178 13.73 3.47 9.22
CA VAL A 178 12.88 2.55 10.01
C VAL A 178 12.53 3.12 11.38
N ALA A 179 13.52 3.68 12.11
CA ALA A 179 13.31 4.26 13.44
C ALA A 179 12.33 5.45 13.42
N LYS A 180 12.47 6.35 12.44
CA LYS A 180 11.54 7.49 12.28
C LYS A 180 10.12 7.04 11.97
N LEU A 181 9.97 6.02 11.13
CA LEU A 181 8.66 5.44 10.83
C LEU A 181 8.02 4.78 12.06
N GLU A 182 8.79 4.00 12.83
CA GLU A 182 8.33 3.42 14.10
C GLU A 182 7.85 4.49 15.08
N GLN A 183 8.66 5.53 15.28
CA GLN A 183 8.30 6.65 16.13
C GLN A 183 7.01 7.33 15.67
N MET A 184 6.84 7.53 14.35
CA MET A 184 5.62 8.09 13.77
C MET A 184 4.41 7.18 14.06
N ILE A 185 4.52 5.88 13.80
CA ILE A 185 3.46 4.88 14.06
C ILE A 185 3.05 4.90 15.54
N LEU A 186 4.04 4.85 16.44
CA LEU A 186 3.81 4.87 17.90
C LEU A 186 3.16 6.19 18.34
N SER A 187 3.59 7.33 17.77
CA SER A 187 2.99 8.64 18.07
C SER A 187 1.53 8.76 17.63
N CYS A 188 1.08 7.94 16.65
CA CYS A 188 -0.32 7.81 16.26
C CYS A 188 -1.12 6.89 17.21
N GLY A 189 -0.46 6.27 18.21
CA GLY A 189 -1.07 5.37 19.18
C GLY A 189 -1.52 4.03 18.58
N LEU A 190 -0.78 3.52 17.60
CA LEU A 190 -0.82 2.13 17.14
C LEU A 190 0.29 1.34 17.83
N LYS A 191 0.05 0.05 18.10
CA LYS A 191 1.05 -0.87 18.67
C LYS A 191 1.71 -1.66 17.54
N ILE A 192 3.03 -1.70 17.52
CA ILE A 192 3.80 -2.56 16.59
C ILE A 192 3.82 -3.98 17.18
N LEU A 193 3.18 -4.93 16.50
CA LEU A 193 3.15 -6.33 16.90
C LEU A 193 4.33 -7.11 16.30
N LYS A 194 4.67 -6.79 15.05
CA LYS A 194 5.74 -7.46 14.31
C LYS A 194 6.29 -6.52 13.25
N ARG A 195 7.58 -6.64 12.98
CA ARG A 195 8.24 -6.02 11.82
C ARG A 195 9.20 -7.01 11.17
N GLN A 196 9.45 -6.84 9.87
CA GLN A 196 10.39 -7.65 9.12
C GLN A 196 10.90 -6.90 7.91
N GLY A 197 12.20 -6.99 7.63
CA GLY A 197 12.77 -6.65 6.34
C GLY A 197 12.62 -7.81 5.36
N PHE A 198 12.45 -7.52 4.08
CA PHE A 198 12.43 -8.51 3.02
C PHE A 198 13.04 -7.94 1.72
N ASN A 199 13.13 -8.73 0.65
CA ASN A 199 13.83 -8.36 -0.57
C ASN A 199 15.26 -7.84 -0.28
N LEU A 200 16.06 -8.65 0.44
CA LEU A 200 17.42 -8.29 0.88
C LEU A 200 17.47 -7.00 1.74
N GLY A 201 16.40 -6.74 2.51
CA GLY A 201 16.28 -5.56 3.36
C GLY A 201 15.87 -4.28 2.63
N MET A 202 15.58 -4.34 1.31
CA MET A 202 15.15 -3.19 0.53
C MET A 202 13.72 -2.74 0.84
N ALA A 203 12.91 -3.60 1.45
CA ALA A 203 11.55 -3.28 1.89
C ALA A 203 11.33 -3.69 3.34
N MET A 204 10.45 -2.96 4.02
CA MET A 204 10.07 -3.18 5.42
C MET A 204 8.56 -3.35 5.53
N ILE A 205 8.13 -4.29 6.36
CA ILE A 205 6.71 -4.53 6.65
C ILE A 205 6.45 -4.52 8.14
N PHE A 206 5.33 -3.93 8.52
CA PHE A 206 4.86 -3.80 9.90
C PHE A 206 3.47 -4.39 10.04
N LEU A 207 3.26 -5.16 11.10
CA LEU A 207 1.95 -5.54 11.59
C LEU A 207 1.63 -4.66 12.81
N LEU A 208 0.57 -3.89 12.71
CA LEU A 208 0.17 -2.92 13.72
C LEU A 208 -1.19 -3.29 14.30
N ARG A 209 -1.45 -2.91 15.54
CA ARG A 209 -2.76 -3.08 16.21
C ARG A 209 -3.27 -1.73 16.75
N LYS A 210 -4.56 -1.51 16.54
CA LYS A 210 -5.30 -0.42 17.19
C LYS A 210 -5.64 -0.76 18.64
#